data_635067cedd8d4aca4baec55cbbebc600
#
_entry.id   635067cedd8d4aca4baec55cbbebc600
#
_cell.length_a   1.000
_cell.length_b   1.000
_cell.length_c   1.000
_cell.angle_alpha   90.00
_cell.angle_beta   90.00
_cell.angle_gamma   90.00
#
_symmetry.space_group_name_H-M   'P 1'
#
loop_
_entity.id
_entity.type
_entity.pdbx_description
1 polymer ?
#
loop_
_entity_poly.entity_id
_entity_poly.type
_entity_poly.pdbx_seq_one_letter_code
_entity_poly.pdbx_strand_id
1 'polypeptide(L)'
;KVYDIIDNIKRASLRYNIKREIARPTTPNQLFANICRYLLSRNKRVIEHQLIEMSSTGYINPIFEHYHAMGLFHLSEMFMFKETMLEYGAFRVHNFHMKQHLCPHCNHSHLLYTECCPKCGKSDLKLENIIHHFSCANVSPENTYNVGGMLICPKCHKLLRHIGVDYDRPAVIYSCKTCGNSFTTPIVKAVCTNCKEETDVSKLIPHDVVDLEITDEGVRALTEGSVVFSNFVNYFDNFMEYSILVNRMRRQLLENHFSNEYTVLI
;
A
#
# COMPACT_ATOMS: atom_id res chain seq x y z
N LYS A 1 -6.74 -18.60 14.08
CA LYS A 1 -5.56 -17.80 14.54
C LYS A 1 -5.91 -16.31 14.75
N VAL A 2 -6.61 -15.63 13.83
CA VAL A 2 -7.08 -14.22 14.06
C VAL A 2 -8.10 -14.20 15.17
N TYR A 3 -9.03 -15.14 15.17
CA TYR A 3 -10.02 -15.30 16.26
C TYR A 3 -9.33 -15.60 17.60
N ASP A 4 -8.24 -16.35 17.60
CA ASP A 4 -7.46 -16.61 18.81
C ASP A 4 -6.79 -15.35 19.37
N ILE A 5 -6.35 -14.44 18.50
CA ILE A 5 -5.77 -13.15 18.89
C ILE A 5 -6.85 -12.24 19.46
N ILE A 6 -8.00 -12.12 18.79
CA ILE A 6 -9.14 -11.36 19.26
C ILE A 6 -9.65 -11.90 20.60
N ASP A 7 -9.73 -13.23 20.75
CA ASP A 7 -10.11 -13.87 22.00
C ASP A 7 -9.07 -13.68 23.11
N ASN A 8 -7.80 -13.67 22.77
CA ASN A 8 -6.74 -13.34 23.72
C ASN A 8 -6.80 -11.87 24.17
N ILE A 9 -7.10 -10.95 23.26
CA ILE A 9 -7.34 -9.53 23.59
C ILE A 9 -8.57 -9.40 24.49
N LYS A 10 -9.67 -10.07 24.18
CA LYS A 10 -10.89 -10.08 25.01
C LYS A 10 -10.65 -10.67 26.41
N ARG A 11 -9.96 -11.83 26.49
CA ARG A 11 -9.64 -12.48 27.78
C ARG A 11 -8.71 -11.63 28.63
N ALA A 12 -7.76 -10.94 28.02
CA ALA A 12 -6.88 -10.03 28.74
C ALA A 12 -7.62 -8.79 29.24
N SER A 13 -8.52 -8.24 28.46
CA SER A 13 -9.41 -7.16 28.83
C SER A 13 -10.29 -7.56 30.05
N LEU A 14 -10.82 -8.78 30.05
CA LEU A 14 -11.61 -9.33 31.16
C LEU A 14 -10.79 -9.55 32.45
N ARG A 15 -9.50 -10.00 32.33
CA ARG A 15 -8.63 -10.24 33.49
C ARG A 15 -8.31 -8.97 34.29
N TYR A 16 -8.24 -7.82 33.63
CA TYR A 16 -7.88 -6.56 34.26
C TYR A 16 -9.09 -5.72 34.72
N ASN A 17 -10.28 -6.37 34.85
CA ASN A 17 -11.47 -5.69 35.30
C ASN A 17 -11.80 -4.39 34.54
N ILE A 18 -11.39 -4.33 33.28
CA ILE A 18 -11.81 -3.27 32.36
C ILE A 18 -13.28 -3.55 32.00
N LYS A 19 -14.11 -3.65 33.02
CA LYS A 19 -15.59 -3.61 32.93
C LYS A 19 -16.11 -2.21 32.67
N ARG A 20 -15.27 -1.21 32.74
CA ARG A 20 -15.60 0.08 32.15
C ARG A 20 -15.49 -0.15 30.66
N GLU A 21 -16.56 0.19 29.96
CA GLU A 21 -16.55 0.38 28.52
C GLU A 21 -15.14 0.71 28.14
N ILE A 22 -14.51 -0.14 27.30
CA ILE A 22 -13.25 0.25 26.69
C ILE A 22 -13.64 1.53 25.99
N ALA A 23 -13.40 2.64 26.68
CA ALA A 23 -13.82 3.94 26.18
C ALA A 23 -13.17 3.98 24.80
N ARG A 24 -14.00 4.03 23.77
CA ARG A 24 -13.54 4.00 22.38
C ARG A 24 -12.47 5.05 22.32
N PRO A 25 -11.21 4.71 22.00
CA PRO A 25 -10.17 5.71 21.96
C PRO A 25 -10.61 6.77 20.95
N THR A 26 -10.94 7.94 21.43
CA THR A 26 -11.39 9.07 20.61
C THR A 26 -10.23 9.94 20.21
N THR A 27 -9.08 9.70 20.81
CA THR A 27 -7.86 10.47 20.55
C THR A 27 -6.66 9.55 20.34
N PRO A 28 -5.64 9.98 19.59
CA PRO A 28 -4.39 9.24 19.42
C PRO A 28 -3.70 8.92 20.76
N ASN A 29 -3.81 9.81 21.77
CA ASN A 29 -3.28 9.59 23.10
C ASN A 29 -3.94 8.41 23.82
N GLN A 30 -5.25 8.30 23.72
CA GLN A 30 -5.97 7.16 24.29
C GLN A 30 -5.62 5.86 23.56
N LEU A 31 -5.49 5.90 22.23
CA LEU A 31 -5.06 4.76 21.45
C LEU A 31 -3.67 4.31 21.88
N PHE A 32 -2.71 5.23 21.96
CA PHE A 32 -1.35 4.96 22.43
C PHE A 32 -1.36 4.34 23.84
N ALA A 33 -2.06 4.97 24.78
CA ALA A 33 -2.14 4.47 26.15
C ALA A 33 -2.74 3.06 26.23
N ASN A 34 -3.78 2.78 25.43
CA ASN A 34 -4.41 1.46 25.38
C ASN A 34 -3.46 0.41 24.80
N ILE A 35 -2.73 0.72 23.73
CA ILE A 35 -1.74 -0.18 23.12
C ILE A 35 -0.61 -0.46 24.11
N CYS A 36 -0.03 0.57 24.72
CA CYS A 36 1.06 0.41 25.68
C CYS A 36 0.63 -0.41 26.90
N ARG A 37 -0.52 -0.11 27.50
CA ARG A 37 -1.05 -0.88 28.65
C ARG A 37 -1.29 -2.34 28.29
N TYR A 38 -1.84 -2.59 27.11
CA TYR A 38 -2.07 -3.94 26.62
C TYR A 38 -0.77 -4.75 26.55
N LEU A 39 0.29 -4.18 25.98
CA LEU A 39 1.58 -4.86 25.80
C LEU A 39 2.32 -5.01 27.13
N LEU A 40 2.47 -3.91 27.87
CA LEU A 40 3.23 -3.91 29.12
C LEU A 40 2.59 -4.80 30.19
N SER A 41 1.26 -4.88 30.24
CA SER A 41 0.55 -5.82 31.13
C SER A 41 0.86 -7.29 30.84
N ARG A 42 1.44 -7.59 29.68
CA ARG A 42 1.86 -8.93 29.25
C ARG A 42 3.37 -9.10 29.25
N ASN A 43 4.08 -8.13 29.81
CA ASN A 43 5.54 -8.10 29.76
C ASN A 43 6.08 -8.17 28.31
N LYS A 44 5.37 -7.53 27.36
CA LYS A 44 5.76 -7.42 25.96
C LYS A 44 5.97 -5.95 25.61
N ARG A 45 6.90 -5.71 24.71
CA ARG A 45 7.19 -4.36 24.17
C ARG A 45 7.04 -4.30 22.66
N VAL A 46 7.01 -5.46 22.00
CA VAL A 46 7.00 -5.56 20.54
C VAL A 46 5.59 -5.81 20.03
N ILE A 47 5.25 -5.06 19.00
CA ILE A 47 4.02 -5.21 18.21
C ILE A 47 4.44 -5.89 16.91
N GLU A 48 4.17 -7.18 16.81
CA GLU A 48 4.54 -8.00 15.67
C GLU A 48 3.51 -7.89 14.55
N HIS A 49 3.97 -7.82 13.31
CA HIS A 49 3.13 -7.95 12.12
C HIS A 49 3.07 -9.42 11.67
N GLN A 50 1.91 -9.85 11.23
CA GLN A 50 1.68 -11.19 10.70
C GLN A 50 1.07 -11.10 9.31
N LEU A 51 1.59 -11.90 8.38
CA LEU A 51 0.99 -12.04 7.05
C LEU A 51 -0.29 -12.87 7.18
N ILE A 52 -1.41 -12.26 6.80
CA ILE A 52 -2.73 -12.90 6.87
C ILE A 52 -3.50 -12.61 5.58
N GLU A 53 -3.89 -13.66 4.88
CA GLU A 53 -4.55 -13.61 3.58
C GLU A 53 -5.83 -12.75 3.58
N MET A 54 -6.59 -12.77 4.68
CA MET A 54 -7.86 -12.03 4.81
C MET A 54 -7.69 -10.57 5.24
N SER A 55 -6.48 -10.10 5.44
CA SER A 55 -6.23 -8.70 5.80
C SER A 55 -6.37 -7.79 4.60
N SER A 56 -6.93 -6.60 4.79
CA SER A 56 -7.00 -5.54 3.77
C SER A 56 -5.63 -5.03 3.30
N THR A 57 -4.61 -5.23 4.13
CA THR A 57 -3.22 -4.82 3.85
C THR A 57 -2.26 -5.99 3.66
N GLY A 58 -2.75 -7.24 3.71
CA GLY A 58 -1.93 -8.46 3.64
C GLY A 58 -1.17 -8.74 4.93
N TYR A 59 -0.53 -7.73 5.53
CA TYR A 59 0.07 -7.82 6.85
C TYR A 59 -0.85 -7.21 7.90
N ILE A 60 -1.07 -7.95 8.98
CA ILE A 60 -1.83 -7.46 10.13
C ILE A 60 -0.88 -7.13 11.27
N ASN A 61 -1.09 -5.96 11.83
CA ASN A 61 -0.83 -5.76 13.25
C ASN A 61 -2.12 -6.07 14.01
N PRO A 62 -2.17 -7.14 14.82
CA PRO A 62 -3.42 -7.58 15.43
C PRO A 62 -4.09 -6.51 16.30
N ILE A 63 -3.31 -5.61 16.88
CA ILE A 63 -3.82 -4.54 17.72
C ILE A 63 -4.47 -3.45 16.86
N PHE A 64 -3.80 -3.03 15.79
CA PHE A 64 -4.31 -2.01 14.88
C PHE A 64 -5.54 -2.51 14.13
N GLU A 65 -5.51 -3.75 13.65
CA GLU A 65 -6.66 -4.38 12.98
C GLU A 65 -7.88 -4.46 13.89
N HIS A 66 -7.67 -4.73 15.19
CA HIS A 66 -8.77 -4.72 16.15
C HIS A 66 -9.49 -3.37 16.19
N TYR A 67 -8.75 -2.27 16.26
CA TYR A 67 -9.36 -0.93 16.28
C TYR A 67 -9.98 -0.55 14.94
N HIS A 68 -9.39 -0.97 13.83
CA HIS A 68 -9.96 -0.79 12.50
C HIS A 68 -11.26 -1.58 12.33
N ALA A 69 -11.26 -2.87 12.70
CA ALA A 69 -12.44 -3.74 12.61
C ALA A 69 -13.61 -3.28 13.50
N MET A 70 -13.32 -2.55 14.59
CA MET A 70 -14.35 -1.90 15.42
C MET A 70 -14.91 -0.62 14.78
N GLY A 71 -14.42 -0.21 13.62
CA GLY A 71 -14.81 1.03 12.94
C GLY A 71 -14.39 2.31 13.67
N LEU A 72 -13.37 2.22 14.54
CA LEU A 72 -12.92 3.35 15.36
C LEU A 72 -11.91 4.23 14.62
N PHE A 73 -11.10 3.62 13.76
CA PHE A 73 -10.09 4.29 12.97
C PHE A 73 -10.07 3.73 11.55
N HIS A 74 -9.88 4.59 10.56
CA HIS A 74 -9.58 4.19 9.20
C HIS A 74 -8.14 3.72 9.07
N LEU A 75 -7.82 2.92 8.04
CA LEU A 75 -6.46 2.45 7.80
C LEU A 75 -5.46 3.60 7.66
N SER A 76 -5.83 4.67 6.96
CA SER A 76 -4.99 5.88 6.84
C SER A 76 -4.66 6.51 8.19
N GLU A 77 -5.63 6.56 9.10
CA GLU A 77 -5.42 7.11 10.45
C GLU A 77 -4.49 6.21 11.28
N MET A 78 -4.58 4.90 11.11
CA MET A 78 -3.67 3.96 11.77
C MET A 78 -2.24 4.09 11.23
N PHE A 79 -2.09 4.30 9.92
CA PHE A 79 -0.77 4.55 9.33
C PHE A 79 -0.16 5.87 9.84
N MET A 80 -0.95 6.95 9.86
CA MET A 80 -0.51 8.23 10.41
C MET A 80 -0.14 8.10 11.90
N PHE A 81 -0.92 7.38 12.68
CA PHE A 81 -0.60 7.13 14.08
C PHE A 81 0.74 6.42 14.23
N LYS A 82 0.98 5.36 13.44
CA LYS A 82 2.26 4.64 13.45
C LYS A 82 3.44 5.58 13.16
N GLU A 83 3.37 6.35 12.07
CA GLU A 83 4.42 7.28 11.68
C GLU A 83 4.67 8.32 12.78
N THR A 84 3.60 8.90 13.33
CA THR A 84 3.70 9.86 14.43
C THR A 84 4.40 9.26 15.65
N MET A 85 4.08 8.02 16.04
CA MET A 85 4.71 7.37 17.19
C MET A 85 6.19 7.08 16.96
N LEU A 86 6.59 6.78 15.73
CA LEU A 86 7.98 6.60 15.34
C LEU A 86 8.74 7.92 15.41
N GLU A 87 8.17 9.00 14.91
CA GLU A 87 8.79 10.32 14.89
C GLU A 87 8.97 10.92 16.28
N TYR A 88 8.02 10.71 17.17
CA TYR A 88 8.15 11.11 18.58
C TYR A 88 9.08 10.20 19.39
N GLY A 89 9.59 9.14 18.79
CA GLY A 89 10.43 8.18 19.48
C GLY A 89 9.69 7.35 20.53
N ALA A 90 8.36 7.39 20.57
CA ALA A 90 7.56 6.56 21.47
C ALA A 90 7.60 5.09 21.06
N PHE A 91 7.65 4.83 19.76
CA PHE A 91 7.99 3.55 19.16
C PHE A 91 9.31 3.67 18.40
N ARG A 92 9.94 2.52 18.17
CA ARG A 92 11.04 2.36 17.21
C ARG A 92 10.75 1.16 16.31
N VAL A 93 11.36 1.14 15.14
CA VAL A 93 11.36 -0.05 14.29
C VAL A 93 12.17 -1.13 14.96
N HIS A 94 11.54 -2.29 15.20
CA HIS A 94 12.18 -3.48 15.75
C HIS A 94 12.69 -4.38 14.64
N ASN A 95 11.84 -4.64 13.64
CA ASN A 95 12.17 -5.47 12.49
C ASN A 95 11.47 -4.93 11.24
N PHE A 96 12.15 -4.96 10.10
CA PHE A 96 11.59 -4.61 8.80
C PHE A 96 11.28 -5.88 8.02
N HIS A 97 10.04 -6.02 7.57
CA HIS A 97 9.61 -7.18 6.77
C HIS A 97 9.70 -6.91 5.28
N MET A 98 9.02 -5.88 4.80
CA MET A 98 9.00 -5.53 3.39
C MET A 98 8.43 -4.13 3.15
N LYS A 99 8.68 -3.60 1.95
CA LYS A 99 7.96 -2.44 1.43
C LYS A 99 6.84 -2.93 0.52
N GLN A 100 5.62 -2.54 0.83
CA GLN A 100 4.44 -2.80 0.01
C GLN A 100 3.89 -1.51 -0.58
N HIS A 101 2.97 -1.64 -1.53
CA HIS A 101 2.28 -0.51 -2.11
C HIS A 101 0.79 -0.57 -1.75
N LEU A 102 0.23 0.59 -1.42
CA LEU A 102 -1.17 0.73 -1.08
C LEU A 102 -1.91 1.52 -2.16
N CYS A 103 -3.18 1.21 -2.32
CA CYS A 103 -4.09 1.97 -3.17
C CYS A 103 -4.26 3.40 -2.61
N PRO A 104 -4.05 4.46 -3.42
CA PRO A 104 -4.19 5.84 -2.94
C PRO A 104 -5.64 6.22 -2.61
N HIS A 105 -6.64 5.45 -3.08
CA HIS A 105 -8.06 5.72 -2.84
C HIS A 105 -8.60 5.09 -1.57
N CYS A 106 -8.12 3.90 -1.19
CA CYS A 106 -8.69 3.16 -0.06
C CYS A 106 -7.67 2.47 0.85
N ASN A 107 -6.37 2.67 0.62
CA ASN A 107 -5.25 2.13 1.39
C ASN A 107 -5.18 0.59 1.47
N HIS A 108 -5.89 -0.14 0.62
CA HIS A 108 -5.73 -1.60 0.51
C HIS A 108 -4.46 -1.95 -0.26
N SER A 109 -3.81 -3.04 0.11
CA SER A 109 -2.59 -3.53 -0.55
C SER A 109 -2.85 -4.59 -1.62
N HIS A 110 -4.06 -5.10 -1.73
CA HIS A 110 -4.40 -6.11 -2.73
C HIS A 110 -4.59 -5.47 -4.10
N LEU A 111 -3.50 -5.41 -4.85
CA LEU A 111 -3.41 -4.79 -6.16
C LEU A 111 -3.12 -5.85 -7.21
N LEU A 112 -3.85 -5.80 -8.31
CA LEU A 112 -3.57 -6.58 -9.51
C LEU A 112 -2.78 -5.72 -10.47
N TYR A 113 -1.56 -6.13 -10.76
CA TYR A 113 -0.69 -5.43 -11.72
C TYR A 113 -0.92 -5.97 -13.11
N THR A 114 -1.03 -5.07 -14.08
CA THR A 114 -1.19 -5.44 -15.48
C THR A 114 -0.34 -4.57 -16.38
N GLU A 115 0.27 -5.19 -17.38
CA GLU A 115 0.98 -4.51 -18.45
C GLU A 115 -0.01 -3.96 -19.47
N CYS A 116 0.16 -2.71 -19.87
CA CYS A 116 -0.74 -2.02 -20.76
C CYS A 116 0.01 -1.32 -21.90
N CYS A 117 -0.67 -1.16 -23.01
CA CYS A 117 -0.20 -0.39 -24.14
C CYS A 117 -0.02 1.09 -23.78
N PRO A 118 1.16 1.70 -23.99
CA PRO A 118 1.40 3.10 -23.68
C PRO A 118 0.55 4.08 -24.52
N LYS A 119 0.01 3.62 -25.66
CA LYS A 119 -0.81 4.44 -26.55
C LYS A 119 -2.29 4.46 -26.16
N CYS A 120 -2.88 3.30 -25.89
CA CYS A 120 -4.32 3.20 -25.65
C CYS A 120 -4.69 2.70 -24.25
N GLY A 121 -3.71 2.33 -23.40
CA GLY A 121 -3.93 1.88 -22.03
C GLY A 121 -4.57 0.51 -21.88
N LYS A 122 -4.79 -0.24 -22.97
CA LYS A 122 -5.38 -1.58 -22.93
C LYS A 122 -4.32 -2.66 -22.68
N SER A 123 -4.71 -3.72 -21.97
CA SER A 123 -3.83 -4.82 -21.59
C SER A 123 -3.84 -6.01 -22.56
N ASP A 124 -4.59 -5.93 -23.67
CA ASP A 124 -4.59 -7.01 -24.67
C ASP A 124 -3.30 -6.92 -25.53
N LEU A 125 -2.23 -7.42 -24.95
CA LEU A 125 -0.89 -7.37 -25.51
C LEU A 125 -0.48 -8.75 -26.00
N LYS A 126 0.22 -8.78 -27.13
CA LYS A 126 0.89 -9.96 -27.66
C LYS A 126 2.40 -9.73 -27.65
N LEU A 127 3.15 -10.68 -27.14
CA LEU A 127 4.60 -10.69 -27.22
C LEU A 127 5.00 -11.26 -28.58
N GLU A 128 5.87 -10.57 -29.29
CA GLU A 128 6.37 -10.98 -30.61
C GLU A 128 7.89 -10.81 -30.69
N ASN A 129 8.55 -11.78 -31.35
CA ASN A 129 9.96 -11.63 -31.65
C ASN A 129 10.16 -10.59 -32.76
N ILE A 130 11.25 -9.87 -32.73
CA ILE A 130 11.78 -9.14 -33.87
C ILE A 130 12.70 -10.07 -34.63
N ILE A 131 12.58 -10.11 -35.95
CA ILE A 131 13.50 -10.77 -36.83
C ILE A 131 14.40 -9.73 -37.51
N HIS A 132 15.69 -9.96 -37.46
CA HIS A 132 16.69 -9.25 -38.26
C HIS A 132 17.21 -10.18 -39.33
N HIS A 133 16.92 -9.89 -40.61
CA HIS A 133 17.38 -10.65 -41.76
C HIS A 133 18.72 -10.13 -42.22
N PHE A 134 19.76 -10.96 -42.14
CA PHE A 134 21.15 -10.55 -42.40
C PHE A 134 21.40 -10.07 -43.84
N SER A 135 20.83 -10.74 -44.84
CA SER A 135 21.09 -10.41 -46.25
C SER A 135 20.65 -9.01 -46.66
N CYS A 136 19.57 -8.47 -46.11
CA CYS A 136 19.03 -7.17 -46.51
C CYS A 136 18.86 -6.19 -45.32
N ALA A 137 19.32 -6.59 -44.13
CA ALA A 137 19.24 -5.85 -42.89
C ALA A 137 17.81 -5.38 -42.52
N ASN A 138 16.78 -6.14 -42.97
CA ASN A 138 15.41 -5.83 -42.58
C ASN A 138 15.19 -6.26 -41.14
N VAL A 139 14.65 -5.35 -40.33
CA VAL A 139 14.28 -5.59 -38.94
C VAL A 139 12.81 -5.31 -38.79
N SER A 140 12.00 -6.35 -38.45
CA SER A 140 10.54 -6.23 -38.33
C SER A 140 10.00 -7.31 -37.40
N PRO A 141 8.76 -7.18 -36.89
CA PRO A 141 8.10 -8.22 -36.13
C PRO A 141 7.96 -9.53 -36.88
N GLU A 142 8.11 -10.66 -36.17
CA GLU A 142 8.09 -12.01 -36.77
C GLU A 142 6.79 -12.29 -37.55
N ASN A 143 5.66 -11.73 -37.14
CA ASN A 143 4.38 -11.87 -37.82
C ASN A 143 4.42 -11.33 -39.24
N THR A 144 5.24 -10.30 -39.56
CA THR A 144 5.37 -9.73 -40.89
C THR A 144 6.19 -10.62 -41.84
N TYR A 145 6.97 -11.56 -41.28
CA TYR A 145 7.69 -12.56 -42.03
C TYR A 145 6.90 -13.82 -42.30
N ASN A 146 5.84 -14.06 -41.51
CA ASN A 146 5.08 -15.31 -41.56
C ASN A 146 4.09 -15.31 -42.75
N VAL A 147 4.39 -16.10 -43.76
CA VAL A 147 3.52 -16.33 -44.90
C VAL A 147 3.25 -17.83 -45.00
N GLY A 148 2.05 -18.25 -44.65
CA GLY A 148 1.63 -19.67 -44.72
C GLY A 148 2.47 -20.61 -43.85
N GLY A 149 3.00 -20.14 -42.71
CA GLY A 149 3.83 -20.94 -41.80
C GLY A 149 5.33 -20.93 -42.16
N MET A 150 5.71 -20.24 -43.20
CA MET A 150 7.13 -20.03 -43.60
C MET A 150 7.54 -18.60 -43.31
N LEU A 151 8.82 -18.41 -42.92
CA LEU A 151 9.39 -17.09 -42.71
C LEU A 151 9.96 -16.55 -44.04
N ILE A 152 9.27 -15.57 -44.60
CA ILE A 152 9.67 -14.89 -45.86
C ILE A 152 9.91 -13.43 -45.57
N CYS A 153 11.07 -12.91 -45.94
CA CYS A 153 11.42 -11.53 -45.70
C CYS A 153 10.48 -10.57 -46.46
N PRO A 154 9.77 -9.63 -45.77
CA PRO A 154 8.86 -8.72 -46.44
C PRO A 154 9.56 -7.72 -47.38
N LYS A 155 10.86 -7.48 -47.18
CA LYS A 155 11.64 -6.53 -47.99
C LYS A 155 12.25 -7.16 -49.25
N CYS A 156 12.85 -8.34 -49.14
CA CYS A 156 13.61 -8.95 -50.28
C CYS A 156 13.01 -10.29 -50.71
N HIS A 157 11.92 -10.75 -50.11
CA HIS A 157 11.16 -11.95 -50.45
C HIS A 157 11.95 -13.26 -50.35
N LYS A 158 13.12 -13.27 -49.72
CA LYS A 158 13.88 -14.50 -49.46
C LYS A 158 13.27 -15.30 -48.32
N LEU A 159 13.29 -16.62 -48.50
CA LEU A 159 12.89 -17.58 -47.48
C LEU A 159 14.01 -17.66 -46.41
N LEU A 160 13.66 -17.56 -45.14
CA LEU A 160 14.54 -17.69 -43.99
C LEU A 160 14.41 -19.10 -43.40
N ARG A 161 15.53 -19.84 -43.34
CA ARG A 161 15.54 -21.23 -42.90
C ARG A 161 16.30 -21.44 -41.60
N HIS A 162 17.42 -20.76 -41.45
CA HIS A 162 18.36 -21.04 -40.37
C HIS A 162 18.61 -19.80 -39.52
N ILE A 163 18.23 -19.91 -38.22
CA ILE A 163 18.58 -18.90 -37.23
C ILE A 163 20.10 -18.87 -37.04
N GLY A 164 20.67 -17.67 -36.93
CA GLY A 164 22.13 -17.48 -36.85
C GLY A 164 22.87 -17.46 -38.22
N VAL A 165 22.19 -17.85 -39.30
CA VAL A 165 22.74 -17.84 -40.67
C VAL A 165 21.97 -16.87 -41.57
N ASP A 166 20.66 -17.06 -41.68
CA ASP A 166 19.78 -16.21 -42.49
C ASP A 166 19.28 -15.01 -41.67
N TYR A 167 19.00 -15.24 -40.39
CA TYR A 167 18.40 -14.24 -39.49
C TYR A 167 18.75 -14.53 -38.04
N ASP A 168 18.49 -13.53 -37.17
CA ASP A 168 18.46 -13.68 -35.72
C ASP A 168 17.16 -13.06 -35.13
N ARG A 169 16.99 -13.26 -33.80
CA ARG A 169 15.90 -12.68 -33.01
C ARG A 169 16.51 -11.79 -31.91
N PRO A 170 16.93 -10.57 -32.25
CA PRO A 170 17.71 -9.73 -31.33
C PRO A 170 16.88 -9.19 -30.16
N ALA A 171 15.55 -9.14 -30.29
CA ALA A 171 14.67 -8.56 -29.27
C ALA A 171 13.25 -9.13 -29.34
N VAL A 172 12.50 -8.86 -28.29
CA VAL A 172 11.06 -9.10 -28.21
C VAL A 172 10.35 -7.76 -28.09
N ILE A 173 9.21 -7.61 -28.76
CA ILE A 173 8.35 -6.43 -28.68
C ILE A 173 6.94 -6.83 -28.26
N TYR A 174 6.22 -5.87 -27.72
CA TYR A 174 4.79 -5.96 -27.49
C TYR A 174 4.03 -5.40 -28.69
N SER A 175 2.98 -6.09 -29.10
CA SER A 175 1.98 -5.63 -30.07
C SER A 175 0.63 -5.54 -29.39
N CYS A 176 0.02 -4.36 -29.40
CA CYS A 176 -1.30 -4.16 -28.86
C CYS A 176 -2.36 -4.61 -29.87
N LYS A 177 -3.15 -5.63 -29.54
CA LYS A 177 -4.20 -6.12 -30.42
C LYS A 177 -5.36 -5.13 -30.61
N THR A 178 -5.54 -4.22 -29.64
CA THR A 178 -6.64 -3.22 -29.69
C THR A 178 -6.34 -2.07 -30.65
N CYS A 179 -5.10 -1.54 -30.68
CA CYS A 179 -4.78 -0.34 -31.47
C CYS A 179 -3.63 -0.56 -32.46
N GLY A 180 -3.08 -1.75 -32.55
CA GLY A 180 -1.98 -2.10 -33.47
C GLY A 180 -0.61 -1.48 -33.13
N ASN A 181 -0.50 -0.77 -32.00
CA ASN A 181 0.77 -0.14 -31.61
C ASN A 181 1.79 -1.20 -31.18
N SER A 182 3.02 -1.06 -31.67
CA SER A 182 4.16 -1.91 -31.26
C SER A 182 5.14 -1.10 -30.42
N PHE A 183 5.67 -1.69 -29.34
CA PHE A 183 6.55 -1.02 -28.39
C PHE A 183 7.40 -2.04 -27.63
N THR A 184 8.48 -1.60 -27.03
CA THR A 184 9.41 -2.45 -26.27
C THR A 184 9.08 -2.49 -24.78
N THR A 185 8.52 -1.40 -24.25
CA THR A 185 8.28 -1.24 -22.82
C THR A 185 6.80 -0.94 -22.59
N PRO A 186 6.05 -1.83 -21.94
CA PRO A 186 4.68 -1.57 -21.53
C PRO A 186 4.66 -0.58 -20.37
N ILE A 187 3.55 0.12 -20.20
CA ILE A 187 3.24 0.76 -18.94
C ILE A 187 2.60 -0.24 -17.99
N VAL A 188 2.85 -0.11 -16.70
CA VAL A 188 2.23 -0.96 -15.68
C VAL A 188 1.18 -0.17 -14.95
N LYS A 189 0.01 -0.74 -14.81
CA LYS A 189 -1.09 -0.22 -14.01
C LYS A 189 -1.46 -1.18 -12.90
N ALA A 190 -1.99 -0.64 -11.81
CA ALA A 190 -2.51 -1.40 -10.70
C ALA A 190 -4.02 -1.23 -10.60
N VAL A 191 -4.75 -2.32 -10.47
CA VAL A 191 -6.19 -2.32 -10.19
C VAL A 191 -6.40 -2.76 -8.75
N CYS A 192 -7.02 -1.93 -7.94
CA CYS A 192 -7.34 -2.27 -6.57
C CYS A 192 -8.51 -3.27 -6.53
N THR A 193 -8.33 -4.40 -5.84
CA THR A 193 -9.38 -5.42 -5.73
C THR A 193 -10.56 -4.98 -4.86
N ASN A 194 -10.35 -3.97 -4.00
CA ASN A 194 -11.38 -3.44 -3.11
C ASN A 194 -12.23 -2.34 -3.80
N CYS A 195 -11.63 -1.20 -4.12
CA CYS A 195 -12.37 -0.07 -4.70
C CYS A 195 -12.51 -0.13 -6.23
N LYS A 196 -11.85 -1.07 -6.91
CA LYS A 196 -11.85 -1.27 -8.36
C LYS A 196 -11.19 -0.15 -9.18
N GLU A 197 -10.62 0.84 -8.50
CA GLU A 197 -9.93 1.93 -9.18
C GLU A 197 -8.62 1.45 -9.83
N GLU A 198 -8.39 1.94 -11.04
CA GLU A 198 -7.17 1.73 -11.80
C GLU A 198 -6.22 2.91 -11.59
N THR A 199 -4.99 2.62 -11.23
CA THR A 199 -3.99 3.63 -10.87
C THR A 199 -2.65 3.32 -11.51
N ASP A 200 -1.93 4.34 -11.95
CA ASP A 200 -0.52 4.19 -12.37
C ASP A 200 0.34 3.77 -11.17
N VAL A 201 1.28 2.86 -11.40
CA VAL A 201 2.16 2.34 -10.32
C VAL A 201 2.92 3.47 -9.61
N SER A 202 3.28 4.54 -10.33
CA SER A 202 3.96 5.71 -9.77
C SER A 202 3.15 6.52 -8.74
N LYS A 203 1.83 6.31 -8.71
CA LYS A 203 0.91 7.00 -7.79
C LYS A 203 0.54 6.15 -6.58
N LEU A 204 0.99 4.90 -6.53
CA LEU A 204 0.76 4.03 -5.38
C LEU A 204 1.51 4.56 -4.17
N ILE A 205 0.92 4.37 -2.98
CA ILE A 205 1.52 4.82 -1.72
C ILE A 205 2.50 3.75 -1.22
N PRO A 206 3.80 4.03 -1.13
CA PRO A 206 4.74 3.11 -0.51
C PRO A 206 4.49 3.03 0.99
N HIS A 207 4.52 1.82 1.55
CA HIS A 207 4.29 1.58 2.97
C HIS A 207 5.24 0.51 3.50
N ASP A 208 5.96 0.84 4.56
CA ASP A 208 6.88 -0.08 5.22
C ASP A 208 6.13 -0.95 6.24
N VAL A 209 6.19 -2.26 6.04
CA VAL A 209 5.71 -3.25 7.00
C VAL A 209 6.82 -3.53 7.99
N VAL A 210 6.62 -3.10 9.22
CA VAL A 210 7.64 -3.15 10.28
C VAL A 210 7.02 -3.60 11.59
N ASP A 211 7.75 -4.40 12.36
CA ASP A 211 7.44 -4.59 13.77
C ASP A 211 7.86 -3.34 14.55
N LEU A 212 7.06 -2.98 15.53
CA LEU A 212 7.27 -1.81 16.35
C LEU A 212 7.61 -2.22 17.78
N GLU A 213 8.52 -1.51 18.40
CA GLU A 213 8.87 -1.69 19.81
C GLU A 213 8.61 -0.41 20.59
N ILE A 214 7.94 -0.54 21.74
CA ILE A 214 7.76 0.57 22.68
C ILE A 214 9.11 0.91 23.30
N THR A 215 9.53 2.15 23.17
CA THR A 215 10.77 2.67 23.76
C THR A 215 10.58 3.01 25.24
N ASP A 216 11.68 3.26 25.95
CA ASP A 216 11.60 3.77 27.33
C ASP A 216 10.99 5.18 27.37
N GLU A 217 11.15 5.97 26.31
CA GLU A 217 10.46 7.25 26.13
C GLU A 217 8.94 7.06 26.05
N GLY A 218 8.49 6.08 25.25
CA GLY A 218 7.07 5.72 25.18
C GLY A 218 6.51 5.25 26.53
N VAL A 219 7.28 4.50 27.31
CA VAL A 219 6.88 4.08 28.67
C VAL A 219 6.78 5.29 29.60
N ARG A 220 7.73 6.20 29.56
CA ARG A 220 7.67 7.44 30.35
C ARG A 220 6.46 8.28 29.97
N ALA A 221 6.21 8.50 28.70
CA ALA A 221 5.05 9.22 28.20
C ALA A 221 3.72 8.66 28.71
N LEU A 222 3.64 7.33 28.83
CA LEU A 222 2.45 6.67 29.40
C LEU A 222 2.30 6.95 30.90
N THR A 223 3.40 6.90 31.67
CA THR A 223 3.36 7.01 33.14
C THR A 223 3.17 8.44 33.61
N GLU A 224 3.79 9.40 32.95
CA GLU A 224 3.72 10.82 33.30
C GLU A 224 2.43 11.48 32.82
N GLY A 225 1.62 10.77 32.02
CA GLY A 225 0.34 11.28 31.50
C GLY A 225 0.54 12.47 30.56
N SER A 226 1.79 12.71 30.16
CA SER A 226 2.20 13.97 29.55
C SER A 226 2.62 13.80 28.10
N VAL A 227 2.24 14.71 27.33
CA VAL A 227 3.10 15.60 26.55
C VAL A 227 3.67 15.07 25.25
N VAL A 228 3.77 13.75 25.01
CA VAL A 228 4.18 13.29 23.69
C VAL A 228 3.30 13.90 22.59
N PHE A 229 2.10 14.27 22.95
CA PHE A 229 1.09 14.77 22.02
C PHE A 229 0.64 16.21 22.26
N SER A 230 1.22 16.95 23.20
CA SER A 230 0.94 18.39 23.31
C SER A 230 1.45 19.15 22.08
N ASN A 231 2.46 18.61 21.41
CA ASN A 231 2.98 19.14 20.15
C ASN A 231 2.32 18.53 18.91
N PHE A 232 1.33 17.65 19.08
CA PHE A 232 0.64 17.02 17.95
C PHE A 232 -0.01 18.08 17.04
N VAL A 233 -0.49 19.16 17.62
CA VAL A 233 -1.03 20.30 16.87
C VAL A 233 0.08 21.02 16.08
N ASN A 234 1.23 21.27 16.70
CA ASN A 234 2.34 21.96 16.05
C ASN A 234 3.03 21.11 14.98
N TYR A 235 2.95 19.78 15.11
CA TYR A 235 3.51 18.85 14.13
C TYR A 235 2.70 18.85 12.84
N PHE A 236 1.38 18.95 12.94
CA PHE A 236 0.51 19.04 11.76
C PHE A 236 0.69 20.33 10.97
N ASP A 237 1.21 21.40 11.57
CA ASP A 237 1.49 22.67 10.84
C ASP A 237 2.60 22.54 9.80
N ASN A 238 3.45 21.53 9.89
CA ASN A 238 4.55 21.29 8.98
C ASN A 238 4.31 20.18 7.95
N PHE A 239 3.18 19.47 8.03
CA PHE A 239 2.86 18.37 7.12
C PHE A 239 1.89 18.79 6.02
N MET A 240 2.32 18.66 4.77
CA MET A 240 1.50 18.95 3.57
C MET A 240 0.25 18.07 3.43
N GLU A 241 0.08 17.06 4.26
CA GLU A 241 -1.12 16.19 4.31
C GLU A 241 -2.19 16.65 5.31
N TYR A 242 -2.18 17.90 5.63
CA TYR A 242 -3.22 18.63 6.34
C TYR A 242 -4.63 18.35 5.84
N SER A 243 -4.75 17.91 4.60
CA SER A 243 -6.05 17.72 3.93
C SER A 243 -6.94 16.68 4.64
N ILE A 244 -6.38 15.62 5.22
CA ILE A 244 -7.18 14.56 5.86
C ILE A 244 -7.69 15.04 7.21
N LEU A 245 -6.83 15.63 8.05
CA LEU A 245 -7.24 16.18 9.33
C LEU A 245 -8.21 17.36 9.17
N VAL A 246 -7.88 18.28 8.28
CA VAL A 246 -8.74 19.43 7.96
C VAL A 246 -10.07 18.97 7.37
N ASN A 247 -10.09 17.98 6.48
CA ASN A 247 -11.33 17.44 5.94
C ASN A 247 -12.16 16.69 7.02
N ARG A 248 -11.50 15.99 7.95
CA ARG A 248 -12.15 15.37 9.08
C ARG A 248 -12.74 16.42 10.03
N MET A 249 -11.97 17.45 10.39
CA MET A 249 -12.45 18.56 11.19
C MET A 249 -13.61 19.29 10.51
N ARG A 250 -13.51 19.56 9.19
CA ARG A 250 -14.61 20.14 8.40
C ARG A 250 -15.84 19.23 8.42
N ARG A 251 -15.70 17.94 8.27
CA ARG A 251 -16.80 16.97 8.32
C ARG A 251 -17.45 16.96 9.70
N GLN A 252 -16.68 16.92 10.78
CA GLN A 252 -17.18 17.00 12.14
C GLN A 252 -17.87 18.34 12.41
N LEU A 253 -17.33 19.45 11.88
CA LEU A 253 -17.95 20.76 11.96
C LEU A 253 -19.28 20.81 11.21
N LEU A 254 -19.39 20.18 10.04
CA LEU A 254 -20.62 20.13 9.26
C LEU A 254 -21.67 19.17 9.82
N GLU A 255 -21.24 18.03 10.39
CA GLU A 255 -22.14 16.99 10.91
C GLU A 255 -22.71 17.34 12.28
N ASN A 256 -22.03 18.12 13.11
CA ASN A 256 -22.39 18.34 14.51
C ASN A 256 -23.02 19.70 14.83
N HIS A 257 -23.42 20.53 13.88
CA HIS A 257 -24.04 21.84 14.13
C HIS A 257 -23.38 22.59 15.30
N PHE A 258 -22.13 22.98 15.16
CA PHE A 258 -21.40 23.65 16.24
C PHE A 258 -22.08 24.96 16.66
N SER A 259 -22.45 25.06 17.91
CA SER A 259 -22.69 26.34 18.57
C SER A 259 -21.37 27.10 18.73
N ASN A 260 -21.43 28.43 18.73
CA ASN A 260 -20.34 29.40 18.55
C ASN A 260 -19.18 29.37 19.60
N GLU A 261 -18.87 28.27 20.24
CA GLU A 261 -17.93 28.19 21.36
C GLU A 261 -16.64 27.41 21.08
N TYR A 262 -16.23 27.22 19.84
CA TYR A 262 -14.97 26.53 19.54
C TYR A 262 -13.85 27.50 19.27
N THR A 263 -12.91 27.57 20.19
CA THR A 263 -11.60 28.16 19.95
C THR A 263 -10.76 27.13 19.19
N VAL A 264 -10.56 27.37 17.90
CA VAL A 264 -9.52 26.67 17.15
C VAL A 264 -8.21 27.32 17.57
N LEU A 265 -7.47 26.67 18.44
CA LEU A 265 -6.07 27.03 18.67
C LEU A 265 -5.29 26.57 17.43
N ILE A 266 -4.94 27.54 16.62
CA ILE A 266 -4.01 27.39 15.49
C ILE A 266 -2.58 27.37 16.04
#